data_99eaad1d0b5e68c96da42bd0e86c85da
#
_entry.id   99eaad1d0b5e68c96da42bd0e86c85da
#
_cell.length_a   1.000
_cell.length_b   1.000
_cell.length_c   1.000
_cell.angle_alpha   90.00
_cell.angle_beta   90.00
_cell.angle_gamma   90.00
#
_symmetry.space_group_name_H-M   'P 1'
#
loop_
_entity.id
_entity.type
_entity.pdbx_description
1 polymer ?
#
loop_
_entity_poly.entity_id
_entity_poly.type
_entity_poly.pdbx_seq_one_letter_code
_entity_poly.pdbx_strand_id
1 'polypeptide(L)'
;MNSTLHLRAQTQLATIYEISKILTSSLDVAKTCREALNVLANNMGYRRCMIVADNDDGELHLLAAAGLSPEEYGAGHYQPGEGVIGKVFSSAMPAVVQDLACEPVFLNRTGALDHVEGERIALVGMPIRIAQEVVGVITIDRFTERHAGSFNEDVRLLTMVASLVGQALALQRTVVAERTQLLNETRRLRHELKGRFKLDNVIGVSKRMQEVFAEVHQAGPSRSTVLLRGESGTGKEVI
;
A
#
# COMPACT_ATOMS: atom_id res chain seq x y z
N MET A 1 -13.91 0.12 39.70
CA MET A 1 -14.25 -0.57 38.43
C MET A 1 -14.67 0.39 37.32
N ASN A 2 -15.55 1.38 37.54
CA ASN A 2 -15.98 2.35 36.53
C ASN A 2 -14.82 3.32 36.05
N SER A 3 -13.92 3.72 36.94
CA SER A 3 -12.86 4.68 36.61
C SER A 3 -11.82 4.11 35.64
N THR A 4 -11.43 2.84 35.79
CA THR A 4 -10.47 2.14 34.92
C THR A 4 -11.05 1.87 33.52
N LEU A 5 -12.32 1.54 33.41
CA LEU A 5 -13.04 1.38 32.15
C LEU A 5 -13.14 2.72 31.38
N HIS A 6 -13.40 3.80 32.11
CA HIS A 6 -13.51 5.15 31.50
C HIS A 6 -12.16 5.62 30.95
N LEU A 7 -11.09 5.44 31.74
CA LEU A 7 -9.73 5.80 31.30
C LEU A 7 -9.30 5.02 30.06
N ARG A 8 -9.62 3.71 30.01
CA ARG A 8 -9.29 2.87 28.86
C ARG A 8 -10.06 3.26 27.60
N ALA A 9 -11.35 3.57 27.71
CA ALA A 9 -12.15 4.06 26.60
C ALA A 9 -11.60 5.40 26.06
N GLN A 10 -11.17 6.30 26.93
CA GLN A 10 -10.51 7.55 26.53
C GLN A 10 -9.20 7.30 25.80
N THR A 11 -8.37 6.36 26.31
CA THR A 11 -7.11 5.97 25.63
C THR A 11 -7.38 5.39 24.25
N GLN A 12 -8.39 4.52 24.10
CA GLN A 12 -8.77 3.96 22.79
C GLN A 12 -9.18 5.06 21.80
N LEU A 13 -10.03 6.01 22.22
CA LEU A 13 -10.46 7.12 21.38
C LEU A 13 -9.30 8.01 20.97
N ALA A 14 -8.41 8.35 21.90
CA ALA A 14 -7.20 9.12 21.61
C ALA A 14 -6.30 8.38 20.62
N THR A 15 -6.12 7.07 20.80
CA THR A 15 -5.31 6.22 19.90
C THR A 15 -5.90 6.19 18.49
N ILE A 16 -7.21 6.00 18.33
CA ILE A 16 -7.89 6.00 17.03
C ILE A 16 -7.74 7.37 16.35
N TYR A 17 -7.91 8.46 17.10
CA TYR A 17 -7.74 9.80 16.58
C TYR A 17 -6.31 10.04 16.08
N GLU A 18 -5.30 9.64 16.84
CA GLU A 18 -3.89 9.75 16.47
C GLU A 18 -3.56 8.92 15.22
N ILE A 19 -4.01 7.66 15.18
CA ILE A 19 -3.87 6.76 14.04
C ILE A 19 -4.51 7.39 12.80
N SER A 20 -5.70 7.97 12.90
CA SER A 20 -6.38 8.60 11.76
C SER A 20 -5.58 9.76 11.17
N LYS A 21 -4.95 10.58 12.02
CA LYS A 21 -4.06 11.67 11.58
C LYS A 21 -2.81 11.16 10.89
N ILE A 22 -2.20 10.11 11.43
CA ILE A 22 -0.99 9.50 10.84
C ILE A 22 -1.31 8.94 9.46
N LEU A 23 -2.36 8.13 9.32
CA LEU A 23 -2.73 7.49 8.05
C LEU A 23 -3.11 8.49 6.95
N THR A 24 -3.53 9.70 7.31
CA THR A 24 -3.85 10.78 6.36
C THR A 24 -2.70 11.74 6.09
N SER A 25 -1.56 11.60 6.78
CA SER A 25 -0.44 12.55 6.70
C SER A 25 0.43 12.38 5.45
N SER A 26 0.44 11.21 4.82
CA SER A 26 1.29 10.90 3.67
C SER A 26 0.67 9.80 2.80
N LEU A 27 1.03 9.79 1.51
CA LEU A 27 0.69 8.72 0.57
C LEU A 27 1.63 7.50 0.66
N ASP A 28 2.70 7.58 1.43
CA ASP A 28 3.54 6.42 1.77
C ASP A 28 2.84 5.57 2.84
N VAL A 29 1.96 4.68 2.38
CA VAL A 29 1.11 3.88 3.26
C VAL A 29 1.92 2.91 4.11
N ALA A 30 3.03 2.35 3.61
CA ALA A 30 3.88 1.47 4.41
C ALA A 30 4.48 2.20 5.61
N LYS A 31 4.93 3.44 5.41
CA LYS A 31 5.45 4.29 6.47
C LYS A 31 4.36 4.68 7.47
N THR A 32 3.22 5.19 6.99
CA THR A 32 2.13 5.63 7.87
C THR A 32 1.50 4.48 8.64
N CYS A 33 1.36 3.30 8.02
CA CYS A 33 0.91 2.09 8.73
C CYS A 33 1.89 1.68 9.83
N ARG A 34 3.21 1.75 9.60
CA ARG A 34 4.21 1.43 10.62
C ARG A 34 4.13 2.39 11.81
N GLU A 35 4.02 3.69 11.56
CA GLU A 35 3.83 4.70 12.59
C GLU A 35 2.53 4.47 13.37
N ALA A 36 1.44 4.19 12.69
CA ALA A 36 0.14 3.87 13.29
C ALA A 36 0.18 2.62 14.17
N LEU A 37 0.87 1.55 13.72
CA LEU A 37 1.05 0.34 14.52
C LEU A 37 1.90 0.57 15.77
N ASN A 38 2.93 1.42 15.70
CA ASN A 38 3.73 1.80 16.87
C ASN A 38 2.87 2.52 17.91
N VAL A 39 2.02 3.46 17.48
CA VAL A 39 1.07 4.15 18.38
C VAL A 39 0.09 3.15 18.98
N LEU A 40 -0.45 2.25 18.17
CA LEU A 40 -1.37 1.20 18.63
C LEU A 40 -0.71 0.30 19.69
N ALA A 41 0.49 -0.20 19.41
CA ALA A 41 1.24 -1.07 20.31
C ALA A 41 1.56 -0.39 21.65
N ASN A 42 2.08 0.83 21.60
CA ASN A 42 2.50 1.58 22.77
C ASN A 42 1.31 1.98 23.65
N ASN A 43 0.24 2.54 23.07
CA ASN A 43 -0.90 3.06 23.83
C ASN A 43 -1.76 1.92 24.43
N MET A 44 -1.81 0.78 23.74
CA MET A 44 -2.64 -0.35 24.16
C MET A 44 -1.85 -1.45 24.89
N GLY A 45 -0.52 -1.38 24.89
CA GLY A 45 0.34 -2.39 25.52
C GLY A 45 0.36 -3.73 24.76
N TYR A 46 0.19 -3.69 23.44
CA TYR A 46 0.36 -4.88 22.62
C TYR A 46 1.83 -5.20 22.41
N ARG A 47 2.14 -6.49 22.39
CA ARG A 47 3.52 -6.98 22.19
C ARG A 47 3.96 -6.77 20.76
N ARG A 48 3.11 -7.13 19.81
CA ARG A 48 3.34 -7.03 18.37
C ARG A 48 2.06 -6.59 17.67
N CYS A 49 2.23 -5.81 16.61
CA CYS A 49 1.16 -5.45 15.69
C CYS A 49 1.67 -5.63 14.27
N MET A 50 0.88 -6.24 13.39
CA MET A 50 1.26 -6.47 12.01
C MET A 50 0.12 -6.13 11.06
N ILE A 51 0.46 -5.63 9.90
CA ILE A 51 -0.44 -5.53 8.73
C ILE A 51 0.18 -6.35 7.62
N VAL A 52 -0.58 -7.31 7.14
CA VAL A 52 -0.26 -8.15 5.99
C VAL A 52 -1.22 -7.78 4.87
N ALA A 53 -0.73 -7.57 3.67
CA ALA A 53 -1.54 -7.15 2.53
C ALA A 53 -1.27 -8.05 1.32
N ASP A 54 -2.27 -8.18 0.46
CA ASP A 54 -2.16 -8.82 -0.84
C ASP A 54 -1.35 -7.93 -1.79
N ASN A 55 -0.41 -8.52 -2.51
CA ASN A 55 0.55 -7.87 -3.39
C ASN A 55 0.36 -8.27 -4.86
N ASP A 56 -0.87 -8.37 -5.33
CA ASP A 56 -1.27 -8.68 -6.73
C ASP A 56 -0.69 -10.00 -7.32
N ASP A 57 0.20 -10.67 -6.59
CA ASP A 57 0.79 -11.98 -6.94
C ASP A 57 0.03 -13.16 -6.31
N GLY A 58 -1.01 -12.87 -5.51
CA GLY A 58 -1.82 -13.84 -4.79
C GLY A 58 -1.20 -14.31 -3.48
N GLU A 59 -0.12 -13.67 -3.03
CA GLU A 59 0.51 -13.91 -1.73
C GLU A 59 0.29 -12.73 -0.78
N LEU A 60 0.31 -13.02 0.51
CA LEU A 60 0.18 -12.02 1.56
C LEU A 60 1.56 -11.68 2.11
N HIS A 61 1.97 -10.43 1.97
CA HIS A 61 3.24 -9.91 2.43
C HIS A 61 3.08 -8.92 3.58
N LEU A 62 4.07 -8.89 4.46
CA LEU A 62 4.09 -7.95 5.57
C LEU A 62 4.28 -6.51 5.06
N LEU A 63 3.24 -5.71 5.13
CA LEU A 63 3.25 -4.29 4.75
C LEU A 63 3.88 -3.41 5.83
N ALA A 64 3.53 -3.64 7.08
CA ALA A 64 4.02 -2.90 8.23
C ALA A 64 3.95 -3.74 9.50
N ALA A 65 4.87 -3.49 10.44
CA ALA A 65 4.84 -4.11 11.75
C ALA A 65 5.40 -3.18 12.84
N ALA A 66 4.99 -3.45 14.08
CA ALA A 66 5.56 -2.93 15.30
C ALA A 66 5.92 -4.10 16.22
N GLY A 67 7.06 -4.04 16.91
CA GLY A 67 7.52 -5.09 17.82
C GLY A 67 8.16 -6.30 17.14
N LEU A 68 8.59 -6.18 15.86
CA LEU A 68 9.35 -7.19 15.13
C LEU A 68 10.79 -6.72 14.87
N SER A 69 11.75 -7.67 14.89
CA SER A 69 13.10 -7.45 14.38
C SER A 69 13.11 -7.43 12.84
N PRO A 70 14.18 -6.92 12.20
CA PRO A 70 14.30 -6.98 10.72
C PRO A 70 14.25 -8.39 10.15
N GLU A 71 14.79 -9.38 10.88
CA GLU A 71 14.78 -10.79 10.47
C GLU A 71 13.38 -11.38 10.53
N GLU A 72 12.66 -11.15 11.62
CA GLU A 72 11.25 -11.54 11.79
C GLU A 72 10.35 -10.89 10.75
N TYR A 73 10.62 -9.61 10.40
CA TYR A 73 9.89 -8.90 9.35
C TYR A 73 10.05 -9.59 7.98
N GLY A 74 11.27 -10.02 7.64
CA GLY A 74 11.54 -10.71 6.37
C GLY A 74 10.86 -12.07 6.23
N ALA A 75 10.50 -12.71 7.33
CA ALA A 75 9.84 -14.02 7.35
C ALA A 75 8.30 -13.95 7.23
N GLY A 76 7.72 -12.75 7.19
CA GLY A 76 6.27 -12.51 7.22
C GLY A 76 5.56 -12.69 5.88
N HIS A 77 5.60 -13.90 5.31
CA HIS A 77 4.89 -14.29 4.08
C HIS A 77 3.82 -15.34 4.38
N TYR A 78 2.63 -15.21 3.80
CA TYR A 78 1.51 -16.12 4.04
C TYR A 78 0.74 -16.37 2.74
N GLN A 79 0.16 -17.55 2.61
CA GLN A 79 -0.77 -17.89 1.53
C GLN A 79 -2.21 -17.66 1.99
N PRO A 80 -3.14 -17.25 1.11
CA PRO A 80 -4.57 -17.26 1.42
C PRO A 80 -5.02 -18.65 1.92
N GLY A 81 -5.73 -18.70 3.05
CA GLY A 81 -6.15 -19.93 3.71
C GLY A 81 -5.10 -20.59 4.62
N GLU A 82 -3.85 -20.15 4.57
CA GLU A 82 -2.76 -20.73 5.34
C GLU A 82 -2.62 -20.06 6.72
N GLY A 83 -2.57 -20.88 7.75
CA GLY A 83 -2.43 -20.40 9.12
C GLY A 83 -3.63 -19.56 9.58
N VAL A 84 -3.48 -18.85 10.69
CA VAL A 84 -4.53 -17.95 11.22
C VAL A 84 -4.71 -16.75 10.31
N ILE A 85 -3.62 -16.14 9.83
CA ILE A 85 -3.65 -14.92 9.00
C ILE A 85 -4.32 -15.21 7.65
N GLY A 86 -3.87 -16.25 6.94
CA GLY A 86 -4.48 -16.62 5.65
C GLY A 86 -5.94 -17.05 5.76
N LYS A 87 -6.35 -17.67 6.89
CA LYS A 87 -7.75 -17.98 7.16
C LYS A 87 -8.60 -16.73 7.37
N VAL A 88 -8.11 -15.74 8.13
CA VAL A 88 -8.81 -14.45 8.30
C VAL A 88 -8.99 -13.75 6.94
N PHE A 89 -7.95 -13.79 6.10
CA PHE A 89 -8.02 -13.22 4.75
C PHE A 89 -9.09 -13.91 3.91
N SER A 90 -9.05 -15.24 3.79
CA SER A 90 -9.95 -16.01 2.91
C SER A 90 -11.40 -16.07 3.41
N SER A 91 -11.60 -16.19 4.74
CA SER A 91 -12.95 -16.24 5.33
C SER A 91 -13.61 -14.88 5.47
N ALA A 92 -12.80 -13.81 5.42
CA ALA A 92 -13.24 -12.45 5.73
C ALA A 92 -13.84 -12.30 7.15
N MET A 93 -13.48 -13.21 8.07
CA MET A 93 -14.00 -13.23 9.45
C MET A 93 -12.87 -12.93 10.44
N PRO A 94 -13.13 -12.18 11.52
CA PRO A 94 -12.17 -12.00 12.60
C PRO A 94 -11.79 -13.33 13.24
N ALA A 95 -10.53 -13.43 13.69
CA ALA A 95 -10.06 -14.56 14.49
C ALA A 95 -9.56 -14.07 15.86
N VAL A 96 -9.89 -14.83 16.92
CA VAL A 96 -9.36 -14.66 18.26
C VAL A 96 -8.78 -15.98 18.71
N VAL A 97 -7.46 -16.02 18.86
CA VAL A 97 -6.70 -17.16 19.39
C VAL A 97 -6.25 -16.79 20.80
N GLN A 98 -6.75 -17.49 21.80
CA GLN A 98 -6.49 -17.17 23.22
C GLN A 98 -5.11 -17.62 23.68
N ASP A 99 -4.57 -18.64 23.00
CA ASP A 99 -3.23 -19.19 23.27
C ASP A 99 -2.63 -19.72 21.98
N LEU A 100 -1.61 -19.02 21.47
CA LEU A 100 -0.92 -19.38 20.22
C LEU A 100 -0.20 -20.72 20.31
N ALA A 101 0.29 -21.10 21.48
CA ALA A 101 0.99 -22.36 21.69
C ALA A 101 0.07 -23.58 21.53
N CYS A 102 -1.25 -23.39 21.74
CA CYS A 102 -2.26 -24.42 21.64
C CYS A 102 -3.01 -24.42 20.29
N GLU A 103 -2.73 -23.45 19.38
CA GLU A 103 -3.43 -23.30 18.11
C GLU A 103 -2.75 -24.12 16.99
N PRO A 104 -3.34 -25.23 16.54
CA PRO A 104 -2.70 -26.15 15.57
C PRO A 104 -2.40 -25.53 14.20
N VAL A 105 -3.14 -24.50 13.83
CA VAL A 105 -2.97 -23.84 12.52
C VAL A 105 -2.11 -22.58 12.61
N PHE A 106 -1.61 -22.24 13.79
CA PHE A 106 -0.72 -21.09 13.94
C PHE A 106 0.66 -21.38 13.34
N LEU A 107 1.10 -20.51 12.45
CA LEU A 107 2.44 -20.57 11.85
C LEU A 107 3.34 -19.56 12.56
N ASN A 108 4.35 -20.07 13.30
CA ASN A 108 5.30 -19.20 14.02
C ASN A 108 6.37 -18.57 13.09
N ARG A 109 5.97 -18.12 11.89
CA ARG A 109 6.91 -17.58 10.87
C ARG A 109 7.67 -16.36 11.33
N THR A 110 7.01 -15.49 12.08
CA THR A 110 7.62 -14.26 12.64
C THR A 110 8.16 -14.46 14.07
N GLY A 111 8.38 -15.69 14.53
CA GLY A 111 8.92 -15.95 15.85
C GLY A 111 8.05 -15.42 17.01
N ALA A 112 6.72 -15.44 16.88
CA ALA A 112 5.82 -14.91 17.92
C ALA A 112 5.97 -15.63 19.26
N LEU A 113 6.28 -16.92 19.22
CA LEU A 113 6.50 -17.79 20.40
C LEU A 113 7.97 -17.87 20.84
N ASP A 114 8.90 -17.29 20.06
CA ASP A 114 10.31 -17.36 20.39
C ASP A 114 10.63 -16.48 21.62
N HIS A 115 11.51 -16.97 22.47
CA HIS A 115 11.93 -16.28 23.71
C HIS A 115 10.80 -15.96 24.70
N VAL A 116 9.68 -16.70 24.65
CA VAL A 116 8.56 -16.56 25.58
C VAL A 116 8.47 -17.82 26.43
N GLU A 117 8.97 -17.75 27.66
CA GLU A 117 8.88 -18.84 28.63
C GLU A 117 7.73 -18.58 29.63
N GLY A 118 6.81 -19.55 29.73
CA GLY A 118 5.78 -19.58 30.77
C GLY A 118 4.64 -18.56 30.65
N GLU A 119 4.59 -17.75 29.59
CA GLU A 119 3.51 -16.79 29.37
C GLU A 119 2.65 -17.18 28.16
N ARG A 120 1.33 -17.03 28.29
CA ARG A 120 0.41 -17.28 27.17
C ARG A 120 0.28 -16.04 26.30
N ILE A 121 0.45 -16.24 25.00
CA ILE A 121 0.27 -15.20 23.98
C ILE A 121 -1.05 -15.46 23.26
N ALA A 122 -1.89 -14.42 23.24
CA ALA A 122 -3.10 -14.39 22.42
C ALA A 122 -2.88 -13.56 21.14
N LEU A 123 -3.57 -13.94 20.06
CA LEU A 123 -3.62 -13.21 18.81
C LEU A 123 -5.05 -12.81 18.48
N VAL A 124 -5.24 -11.58 18.05
CA VAL A 124 -6.49 -11.12 17.42
C VAL A 124 -6.17 -10.68 16.00
N GLY A 125 -6.85 -11.28 15.03
CA GLY A 125 -6.74 -10.98 13.60
C GLY A 125 -8.03 -10.38 13.06
N MET A 126 -7.92 -9.32 12.26
CA MET A 126 -9.04 -8.61 11.66
C MET A 126 -8.79 -8.40 10.17
N PRO A 127 -9.77 -8.73 9.28
CA PRO A 127 -9.64 -8.45 7.86
C PRO A 127 -9.69 -6.95 7.57
N ILE A 128 -8.80 -6.48 6.71
CA ILE A 128 -8.79 -5.13 6.15
C ILE A 128 -9.54 -5.17 4.83
N ARG A 129 -10.54 -4.29 4.67
CA ARG A 129 -11.39 -4.28 3.49
C ARG A 129 -11.34 -2.95 2.75
N ILE A 130 -11.41 -3.05 1.42
CA ILE A 130 -11.76 -1.95 0.53
C ILE A 130 -13.10 -2.31 -0.12
N ALA A 131 -14.14 -1.55 0.18
CA ALA A 131 -15.52 -1.90 -0.15
C ALA A 131 -15.90 -3.31 0.37
N GLN A 132 -16.10 -4.28 -0.52
CA GLN A 132 -16.47 -5.67 -0.16
C GLN A 132 -15.27 -6.65 -0.23
N GLU A 133 -14.15 -6.21 -0.76
CA GLU A 133 -12.96 -7.04 -0.97
C GLU A 133 -12.04 -7.00 0.25
N VAL A 134 -11.51 -8.15 0.67
CA VAL A 134 -10.47 -8.23 1.69
C VAL A 134 -9.12 -8.03 0.98
N VAL A 135 -8.38 -7.01 1.39
CA VAL A 135 -7.09 -6.62 0.80
C VAL A 135 -5.92 -6.88 1.73
N GLY A 136 -6.19 -7.34 2.94
CA GLY A 136 -5.16 -7.64 3.94
C GLY A 136 -5.75 -8.05 5.27
N VAL A 137 -4.87 -8.21 6.24
CA VAL A 137 -5.19 -8.59 7.62
C VAL A 137 -4.35 -7.75 8.58
N ILE A 138 -4.96 -7.17 9.60
CA ILE A 138 -4.26 -6.61 10.75
C ILE A 138 -4.32 -7.60 11.91
N THR A 139 -3.18 -7.83 12.57
CA THR A 139 -3.09 -8.67 13.76
C THR A 139 -2.43 -7.94 14.91
N ILE A 140 -2.81 -8.31 16.12
CA ILE A 140 -2.10 -7.95 17.35
C ILE A 140 -1.80 -9.21 18.16
N ASP A 141 -0.64 -9.20 18.81
CA ASP A 141 -0.24 -10.18 19.81
C ASP A 141 -0.17 -9.50 21.18
N ARG A 142 -0.71 -10.19 22.20
CA ARG A 142 -0.64 -9.72 23.58
C ARG A 142 -0.42 -10.84 24.58
N PHE A 143 0.18 -10.55 25.71
CA PHE A 143 0.21 -11.47 26.83
C PHE A 143 -1.17 -11.55 27.48
N THR A 144 -1.72 -12.75 27.57
CA THR A 144 -3.10 -12.97 28.08
C THR A 144 -3.24 -12.52 29.53
N GLU A 145 -2.24 -12.73 30.35
CA GLU A 145 -2.28 -12.45 31.80
C GLU A 145 -1.91 -11.00 32.15
N ARG A 146 -1.10 -10.35 31.32
CA ARG A 146 -0.66 -8.96 31.55
C ARG A 146 -1.62 -7.92 31.02
N HIS A 147 -2.48 -8.30 30.08
CA HIS A 147 -3.34 -7.35 29.40
C HIS A 147 -4.71 -7.23 30.10
N ALA A 148 -5.03 -6.06 30.57
CA ALA A 148 -6.25 -5.80 31.34
C ALA A 148 -7.56 -5.76 30.53
N GLY A 149 -7.51 -5.80 29.18
CA GLY A 149 -8.67 -5.70 28.31
C GLY A 149 -9.29 -7.01 27.88
N SER A 150 -10.57 -6.95 27.56
CA SER A 150 -11.25 -8.08 26.95
C SER A 150 -10.93 -8.23 25.48
N PHE A 151 -11.03 -9.45 24.92
CA PHE A 151 -10.89 -9.69 23.49
C PHE A 151 -11.95 -8.95 22.66
N ASN A 152 -13.14 -8.75 23.21
CA ASN A 152 -14.19 -7.97 22.55
C ASN A 152 -13.81 -6.50 22.36
N GLU A 153 -13.07 -5.92 23.31
CA GLU A 153 -12.55 -4.55 23.18
C GLU A 153 -11.47 -4.48 22.12
N ASP A 154 -10.56 -5.47 22.07
CA ASP A 154 -9.54 -5.55 21.03
C ASP A 154 -10.15 -5.71 19.63
N VAL A 155 -11.13 -6.58 19.47
CA VAL A 155 -11.88 -6.78 18.22
C VAL A 155 -12.53 -5.46 17.76
N ARG A 156 -13.20 -4.73 18.66
CA ARG A 156 -13.81 -3.43 18.32
C ARG A 156 -12.77 -2.40 17.88
N LEU A 157 -11.69 -2.29 18.63
CA LEU A 157 -10.59 -1.37 18.32
C LEU A 157 -9.97 -1.71 16.96
N LEU A 158 -9.62 -2.98 16.74
CA LEU A 158 -9.04 -3.42 15.48
C LEU A 158 -10.01 -3.28 14.30
N THR A 159 -11.31 -3.41 14.50
CA THR A 159 -12.31 -3.14 13.46
C THR A 159 -12.21 -1.69 12.98
N MET A 160 -12.09 -0.73 13.90
CA MET A 160 -11.94 0.68 13.55
C MET A 160 -10.61 0.96 12.89
N VAL A 161 -9.51 0.42 13.40
CA VAL A 161 -8.17 0.59 12.82
C VAL A 161 -8.10 -0.06 11.44
N ALA A 162 -8.64 -1.28 11.25
CA ALA A 162 -8.70 -1.96 9.96
C ALA A 162 -9.48 -1.14 8.92
N SER A 163 -10.58 -0.50 9.32
CA SER A 163 -11.34 0.41 8.44
C SER A 163 -10.51 1.62 8.01
N LEU A 164 -9.79 2.26 8.94
CA LEU A 164 -8.92 3.40 8.62
C LEU A 164 -7.77 3.01 7.69
N VAL A 165 -7.13 1.86 7.94
CA VAL A 165 -6.08 1.32 7.06
C VAL A 165 -6.65 1.00 5.67
N GLY A 166 -7.82 0.38 5.60
CA GLY A 166 -8.51 0.10 4.32
C GLY A 166 -8.78 1.37 3.52
N GLN A 167 -9.20 2.46 4.17
CA GLN A 167 -9.39 3.76 3.50
C GLN A 167 -8.08 4.35 3.00
N ALA A 168 -6.98 4.27 3.78
CA ALA A 168 -5.66 4.74 3.37
C ALA A 168 -5.14 3.95 2.15
N LEU A 169 -5.29 2.62 2.14
CA LEU A 169 -4.94 1.76 1.01
C LEU A 169 -5.79 2.07 -0.24
N ALA A 170 -7.09 2.28 -0.07
CA ALA A 170 -7.98 2.66 -1.17
C ALA A 170 -7.57 3.98 -1.82
N LEU A 171 -7.28 4.99 -1.01
CA LEU A 171 -6.81 6.30 -1.49
C LEU A 171 -5.50 6.17 -2.27
N GLN A 172 -4.52 5.42 -1.72
CA GLN A 172 -3.25 5.19 -2.41
C GLN A 172 -3.46 4.51 -3.77
N ARG A 173 -4.28 3.44 -3.83
CA ARG A 173 -4.59 2.72 -5.09
C ARG A 173 -5.19 3.68 -6.13
N THR A 174 -6.12 4.53 -5.73
CA THR A 174 -6.74 5.54 -6.62
C THR A 174 -5.72 6.52 -7.15
N VAL A 175 -4.88 7.11 -6.29
CA VAL A 175 -3.85 8.09 -6.69
C VAL A 175 -2.82 7.46 -7.62
N VAL A 176 -2.37 6.23 -7.36
CA VAL A 176 -1.43 5.50 -8.23
C VAL A 176 -2.06 5.20 -9.58
N ALA A 177 -3.32 4.77 -9.63
CA ALA A 177 -4.04 4.48 -10.88
C ALA A 177 -4.20 5.75 -11.74
N GLU A 178 -4.65 6.87 -11.16
CA GLU A 178 -4.78 8.15 -11.85
C GLU A 178 -3.45 8.66 -12.40
N ARG A 179 -2.38 8.58 -11.60
CA ARG A 179 -1.04 8.97 -12.04
C ARG A 179 -0.57 8.14 -13.23
N THR A 180 -0.79 6.84 -13.20
CA THR A 180 -0.41 5.92 -14.28
C THR A 180 -1.20 6.24 -15.55
N GLN A 181 -2.49 6.50 -15.43
CA GLN A 181 -3.34 6.91 -16.56
C GLN A 181 -2.86 8.21 -17.19
N LEU A 182 -2.60 9.25 -16.41
CA LEU A 182 -2.10 10.54 -16.90
C LEU A 182 -0.73 10.41 -17.59
N LEU A 183 0.17 9.59 -17.06
CA LEU A 183 1.46 9.32 -17.69
C LEU A 183 1.31 8.62 -19.04
N ASN A 184 0.40 7.65 -19.15
CA ASN A 184 0.13 6.93 -20.39
C ASN A 184 -0.53 7.86 -21.44
N GLU A 185 -1.47 8.69 -21.03
CA GLU A 185 -2.10 9.68 -21.92
C GLU A 185 -1.08 10.71 -22.41
N THR A 186 -0.22 11.21 -21.54
CA THR A 186 0.87 12.13 -21.90
C THR A 186 1.83 11.48 -22.91
N ARG A 187 2.17 10.20 -22.73
CA ARG A 187 3.03 9.46 -23.68
C ARG A 187 2.33 9.30 -25.03
N ARG A 188 1.04 8.96 -25.03
CA ARG A 188 0.23 8.81 -26.25
C ARG A 188 0.16 10.11 -27.03
N LEU A 189 -0.19 11.22 -26.36
CA LEU A 189 -0.26 12.54 -26.98
C LEU A 189 1.07 13.00 -27.56
N ARG A 190 2.17 12.75 -26.84
CA ARG A 190 3.53 13.03 -27.37
C ARG A 190 3.86 12.18 -28.60
N HIS A 191 3.38 10.95 -28.65
CA HIS A 191 3.60 10.08 -29.81
C HIS A 191 2.76 10.52 -31.02
N GLU A 192 1.51 10.95 -30.79
CA GLU A 192 0.64 11.51 -31.82
C GLU A 192 1.20 12.82 -32.38
N LEU A 193 1.74 13.71 -31.53
CA LEU A 193 2.42 14.92 -31.97
C LEU A 193 3.66 14.61 -32.80
N LYS A 194 4.50 13.65 -32.39
CA LYS A 194 5.65 13.21 -33.18
C LYS A 194 5.26 12.58 -34.51
N GLY A 195 4.11 11.89 -34.56
CA GLY A 195 3.57 11.30 -35.80
C GLY A 195 3.04 12.35 -36.78
N ARG A 196 2.49 13.48 -36.28
CA ARG A 196 1.97 14.58 -37.11
C ARG A 196 3.05 15.34 -37.88
N PHE A 197 4.31 15.28 -37.45
CA PHE A 197 5.46 15.92 -38.10
C PHE A 197 6.26 14.94 -38.96
N LYS A 198 5.75 13.75 -39.27
CA LYS A 198 6.37 12.87 -40.27
C LYS A 198 5.88 13.31 -41.67
N LEU A 199 6.80 13.82 -42.48
CA LEU A 199 6.58 13.91 -43.92
C LEU A 199 6.61 12.48 -44.49
N ASP A 200 5.59 12.09 -45.27
CA ASP A 200 5.31 10.70 -45.69
C ASP A 200 6.50 10.00 -46.39
N ASN A 201 7.49 10.72 -46.86
CA ASN A 201 8.62 10.19 -47.61
C ASN A 201 10.01 10.52 -47.01
N VAL A 202 10.07 11.12 -45.81
CA VAL A 202 11.35 11.53 -45.21
C VAL A 202 11.63 10.81 -43.92
N ILE A 203 12.73 10.06 -43.82
CA ILE A 203 13.19 9.38 -42.64
C ILE A 203 14.21 10.26 -41.90
N GLY A 204 13.83 10.77 -40.72
CA GLY A 204 14.72 11.55 -39.88
C GLY A 204 14.33 11.39 -38.37
N VAL A 205 15.20 10.75 -37.59
CA VAL A 205 15.00 10.52 -36.16
C VAL A 205 15.80 11.46 -35.26
N SER A 206 16.72 12.28 -35.83
CA SER A 206 17.50 13.23 -35.05
C SER A 206 16.63 14.38 -34.54
N LYS A 207 16.98 14.93 -33.38
CA LYS A 207 16.24 16.06 -32.77
C LYS A 207 16.22 17.28 -33.70
N ARG A 208 17.32 17.57 -34.37
CA ARG A 208 17.41 18.65 -35.38
C ARG A 208 16.47 18.44 -36.57
N MET A 209 16.36 17.20 -37.05
CA MET A 209 15.49 16.90 -38.19
C MET A 209 13.99 17.00 -37.78
N GLN A 210 13.66 16.66 -36.55
CA GLN A 210 12.31 16.84 -36.01
C GLN A 210 11.92 18.32 -35.85
N GLU A 211 12.88 19.19 -35.54
CA GLU A 211 12.69 20.64 -35.51
C GLU A 211 12.43 21.18 -36.93
N VAL A 212 13.18 20.76 -37.92
CA VAL A 212 12.95 21.12 -39.35
C VAL A 212 11.57 20.65 -39.81
N PHE A 213 11.13 19.44 -39.48
CA PHE A 213 9.80 18.95 -39.87
C PHE A 213 8.70 19.79 -39.22
N ALA A 214 8.86 20.23 -37.97
CA ALA A 214 7.92 21.12 -37.31
C ALA A 214 7.80 22.48 -38.00
N GLU A 215 8.94 23.07 -38.40
CA GLU A 215 8.98 24.35 -39.13
C GLU A 215 8.33 24.23 -40.51
N VAL A 216 8.61 23.15 -41.25
CA VAL A 216 8.00 22.88 -42.55
C VAL A 216 6.48 22.73 -42.42
N HIS A 217 6.01 22.01 -41.40
CA HIS A 217 4.58 21.83 -41.18
C HIS A 217 3.87 23.13 -40.79
N GLN A 218 4.56 24.00 -40.09
CA GLN A 218 4.06 25.32 -39.73
C GLN A 218 4.04 26.29 -40.92
N ALA A 219 5.02 26.20 -41.80
CA ALA A 219 5.15 27.06 -43.00
C ALA A 219 4.21 26.58 -44.12
N GLY A 220 3.96 25.28 -44.28
CA GLY A 220 3.24 24.68 -45.40
C GLY A 220 1.84 25.28 -45.67
N PRO A 221 1.00 25.63 -44.65
CA PRO A 221 -0.28 26.28 -44.90
C PRO A 221 -0.16 27.75 -45.31
N SER A 222 1.01 28.38 -45.21
CA SER A 222 1.18 29.79 -45.51
C SER A 222 1.45 30.00 -47.02
N ARG A 223 1.10 31.17 -47.55
CA ARG A 223 1.44 31.57 -48.94
C ARG A 223 2.82 32.24 -49.02
N SER A 224 3.64 32.15 -47.98
CA SER A 224 4.94 32.77 -47.92
C SER A 224 6.00 31.90 -48.59
N THR A 225 6.98 32.53 -49.23
CA THR A 225 8.12 31.81 -49.83
C THR A 225 9.01 31.30 -48.71
N VAL A 226 9.29 30.01 -48.67
CA VAL A 226 10.16 29.36 -47.70
C VAL A 226 11.49 29.01 -48.36
N LEU A 227 12.61 29.40 -47.77
CA LEU A 227 13.94 29.07 -48.23
C LEU A 227 14.54 27.93 -47.39
N LEU A 228 14.72 26.75 -48.03
CA LEU A 228 15.36 25.60 -47.44
C LEU A 228 16.86 25.59 -47.71
N ARG A 229 17.71 25.60 -46.68
CA ARG A 229 19.18 25.61 -46.77
C ARG A 229 19.75 24.28 -46.26
N GLY A 230 20.76 23.74 -46.95
CA GLY A 230 21.50 22.54 -46.57
C GLY A 230 22.54 22.20 -47.63
N GLU A 231 23.44 21.30 -47.28
CA GLU A 231 24.49 20.83 -48.19
C GLU A 231 23.92 20.07 -49.40
N SER A 232 24.72 19.92 -50.48
CA SER A 232 24.29 19.14 -51.64
C SER A 232 24.07 17.68 -51.26
N GLY A 233 22.97 17.06 -51.72
CA GLY A 233 22.62 15.66 -51.42
C GLY A 233 21.92 15.41 -50.08
N THR A 234 21.52 16.44 -49.32
CA THR A 234 20.83 16.29 -48.05
C THR A 234 19.32 16.06 -48.17
N GLY A 235 18.80 15.82 -49.38
CA GLY A 235 17.40 15.49 -49.63
C GLY A 235 16.43 16.69 -49.53
N LYS A 236 16.90 17.92 -49.80
CA LYS A 236 16.04 19.13 -49.77
C LYS A 236 14.85 19.08 -50.71
N GLU A 237 15.00 18.32 -51.82
CA GLU A 237 13.95 18.12 -52.82
C GLU A 237 12.80 17.19 -52.31
N VAL A 238 13.00 16.52 -51.20
CA VAL A 238 11.98 15.59 -50.64
C VAL A 238 11.14 16.26 -49.55
N ILE A 239 11.55 17.44 -49.06
CA ILE A 239 10.85 18.25 -48.08
C ILE A 239 10.01 19.31 -48.76
#